data_94a82e61b738cd468d937c615d3d3967
#
_entry.id   94a82e61b738cd468d937c615d3d3967
#
_cell.length_a   1.000
_cell.length_b   1.000
_cell.length_c   1.000
_cell.angle_alpha   90.00
_cell.angle_beta   90.00
_cell.angle_gamma   90.00
#
_symmetry.space_group_name_H-M   'P 1'
#
loop_
_entity.id
_entity.type
_entity.pdbx_description
1 polymer ?
#
loop_
_entity_poly.entity_id
_entity_poly.type
_entity_poly.pdbx_seq_one_letter_code
_entity_poly.pdbx_strand_id
1 'polypeptide(L)'
;MKELTLKYGCNPNQKPSKIFMEEGQLPLEVLNGRPGYINFLDALNAWQLVKELQDATGWPAAASFKHVSPAGAAIGLPLTDTLKKIYFVDDFDEPLSPIACAYARARGADRMCSYGDFVALSTTCDLQTALLLKREVSDGVIAPSYTPEALAVLREKRKGTYNVIQIDPTYVPAPIEHKQVFGITFEQGRNEVHLTDDALFADVPTRNKTFTPEAKRDLIIALITLKYTQSNSVCYVKDGQAIGIGAGQQSRIHCTRLAGSKADTWWLRQCPKVMNLPFKEGIRRADRDNTIDVYIRDDHDDVLRDGVWQQFFTEKPAILTREEKRDWIAQNTNVALGSDAFFPFGDNIERAHKSSVQYIAQAGGSIRDDNVIETCDKYDIAMAFTHVRLFHH
;
A
#
# COMPACT_ATOMS: atom_id res chain seq x y z
N MET A 1 -1.32 -10.77 28.89
CA MET A 1 -0.54 -9.62 29.42
C MET A 1 -1.40 -8.38 29.29
N LYS A 2 -1.58 -7.57 30.35
CA LYS A 2 -2.44 -6.36 30.32
C LYS A 2 -1.70 -5.12 29.76
N GLU A 3 -0.38 -5.06 29.94
CA GLU A 3 0.45 -3.94 29.46
C GLU A 3 1.85 -4.38 29.02
N LEU A 4 2.48 -3.59 28.17
CA LEU A 4 3.85 -3.75 27.74
C LEU A 4 4.57 -2.40 27.80
N THR A 5 5.64 -2.32 28.59
CA THR A 5 6.50 -1.14 28.68
C THR A 5 7.35 -1.02 27.43
N LEU A 6 7.42 0.19 26.87
CA LEU A 6 8.19 0.51 25.67
C LEU A 6 9.41 1.36 26.04
N LYS A 7 10.43 1.35 25.17
CA LYS A 7 11.67 2.10 25.39
C LYS A 7 11.43 3.62 25.42
N TYR A 8 10.54 4.13 24.58
CA TYR A 8 10.08 5.51 24.46
C TYR A 8 8.85 5.57 23.57
N GLY A 9 8.17 6.71 23.50
CA GLY A 9 7.02 6.96 22.64
C GLY A 9 7.40 7.17 21.16
N CYS A 10 6.79 8.13 20.50
CA CYS A 10 7.17 8.47 19.11
C CYS A 10 8.63 8.95 19.02
N ASN A 11 9.12 9.63 20.04
CA ASN A 11 10.48 10.17 20.07
C ASN A 11 11.23 9.72 21.33
N PRO A 12 12.58 9.66 21.31
CA PRO A 12 13.40 9.19 22.44
C PRO A 12 13.21 9.95 23.77
N ASN A 13 12.79 11.21 23.71
CA ASN A 13 12.51 12.05 24.87
C ASN A 13 11.13 11.82 25.47
N GLN A 14 10.21 11.12 24.79
CA GLN A 14 8.86 10.84 25.24
C GLN A 14 8.83 9.60 26.15
N LYS A 15 9.11 9.80 27.42
CA LYS A 15 9.15 8.77 28.47
C LYS A 15 8.35 9.23 29.70
N PRO A 16 7.68 8.30 30.40
CA PRO A 16 7.59 6.86 30.16
C PRO A 16 6.71 6.53 28.94
N SER A 17 6.80 5.28 28.44
CA SER A 17 5.99 4.80 27.32
C SER A 17 5.55 3.36 27.52
N LYS A 18 4.29 3.06 27.20
CA LYS A 18 3.72 1.71 27.24
C LYS A 18 2.52 1.59 26.31
N ILE A 19 2.18 0.37 25.93
CA ILE A 19 0.85 0.00 25.43
C ILE A 19 0.12 -0.80 26.51
N PHE A 20 -1.19 -0.62 26.64
CA PHE A 20 -1.99 -1.31 27.64
C PHE A 20 -3.45 -1.37 27.25
N MET A 21 -4.18 -2.29 27.87
CA MET A 21 -5.64 -2.36 27.82
C MET A 21 -6.20 -1.94 29.20
N GLU A 22 -7.23 -1.12 29.20
CA GLU A 22 -7.94 -0.77 30.43
C GLU A 22 -8.63 -2.00 31.02
N GLU A 23 -9.27 -2.77 30.13
CA GLU A 23 -9.93 -4.03 30.44
C GLU A 23 -9.34 -5.17 29.61
N GLY A 24 -9.33 -6.38 30.19
CA GLY A 24 -8.82 -7.57 29.49
C GLY A 24 -7.30 -7.64 29.37
N GLN A 25 -6.82 -8.30 28.32
CA GLN A 25 -5.42 -8.49 27.99
C GLN A 25 -5.13 -7.97 26.59
N LEU A 26 -3.87 -7.63 26.33
CA LEU A 26 -3.42 -7.28 24.98
C LEU A 26 -3.74 -8.44 24.01
N PRO A 27 -4.42 -8.17 22.90
CA PRO A 27 -4.77 -9.19 21.91
C PRO A 27 -3.59 -9.58 21.02
N LEU A 28 -2.37 -9.48 21.55
CA LEU A 28 -1.15 -9.77 20.81
C LEU A 28 -0.05 -10.33 21.71
N GLU A 29 0.89 -11.03 21.09
CA GLU A 29 2.12 -11.50 21.71
C GLU A 29 3.33 -11.13 20.84
N VAL A 30 4.42 -10.67 21.47
CA VAL A 30 5.70 -10.40 20.79
C VAL A 30 6.51 -11.68 20.84
N LEU A 31 6.62 -12.39 19.71
CA LEU A 31 7.34 -13.65 19.57
C LEU A 31 8.84 -13.47 19.41
N ASN A 32 9.28 -12.31 18.93
CA ASN A 32 10.69 -11.93 18.75
C ASN A 32 10.85 -10.41 18.66
N GLY A 33 12.04 -9.91 19.02
CA GLY A 33 12.38 -8.50 18.95
C GLY A 33 11.83 -7.67 20.11
N ARG A 34 11.85 -6.35 19.93
CA ARG A 34 11.32 -5.36 20.89
C ARG A 34 10.68 -4.22 20.12
N PRO A 35 9.45 -4.39 19.64
CA PRO A 35 8.75 -3.35 18.87
C PRO A 35 8.62 -2.06 19.67
N GLY A 36 8.87 -0.94 19.00
CA GLY A 36 8.65 0.39 19.57
C GLY A 36 7.25 0.89 19.38
N TYR A 37 6.97 2.09 19.88
CA TYR A 37 5.66 2.75 19.85
C TYR A 37 5.12 2.86 18.40
N ILE A 38 5.93 3.35 17.47
CA ILE A 38 5.53 3.50 16.05
C ILE A 38 5.32 2.12 15.39
N ASN A 39 6.15 1.12 15.75
CA ASN A 39 5.98 -0.23 15.22
C ASN A 39 4.61 -0.82 15.59
N PHE A 40 4.11 -0.58 16.81
CA PHE A 40 2.77 -1.03 17.21
C PHE A 40 1.66 -0.24 16.49
N LEU A 41 1.84 1.06 16.27
CA LEU A 41 0.88 1.83 15.47
C LEU A 41 0.79 1.30 14.05
N ASP A 42 1.93 1.06 13.40
CA ASP A 42 1.96 0.47 12.06
C ASP A 42 1.35 -0.93 12.05
N ALA A 43 1.76 -1.81 12.97
CA ALA A 43 1.29 -3.19 13.05
C ALA A 43 -0.23 -3.29 13.21
N LEU A 44 -0.81 -2.52 14.15
CA LEU A 44 -2.22 -2.62 14.48
C LEU A 44 -3.13 -1.97 13.42
N ASN A 45 -2.69 -0.88 12.78
CA ASN A 45 -3.42 -0.31 11.64
C ASN A 45 -3.34 -1.24 10.41
N ALA A 46 -2.15 -1.76 10.13
CA ALA A 46 -1.95 -2.70 9.03
C ALA A 46 -2.74 -4.01 9.22
N TRP A 47 -2.82 -4.52 10.45
CA TRP A 47 -3.62 -5.71 10.76
C TRP A 47 -5.10 -5.51 10.44
N GLN A 48 -5.69 -4.40 10.87
CA GLN A 48 -7.09 -4.09 10.57
C GLN A 48 -7.33 -4.05 9.06
N LEU A 49 -6.44 -3.42 8.31
CA LEU A 49 -6.53 -3.33 6.85
C LEU A 49 -6.52 -4.71 6.19
N VAL A 50 -5.54 -5.57 6.51
CA VAL A 50 -5.42 -6.88 5.85
C VAL A 50 -6.53 -7.84 6.24
N LYS A 51 -7.02 -7.75 7.49
CA LYS A 51 -8.18 -8.51 7.94
C LYS A 51 -9.42 -8.13 7.13
N GLU A 52 -9.71 -6.84 7.00
CA GLU A 52 -10.86 -6.36 6.24
C GLU A 52 -10.74 -6.70 4.74
N LEU A 53 -9.55 -6.61 4.15
CA LEU A 53 -9.31 -7.05 2.76
C LEU A 53 -9.62 -8.54 2.57
N GLN A 54 -9.20 -9.39 3.49
CA GLN A 54 -9.50 -10.82 3.42
C GLN A 54 -10.99 -11.09 3.58
N ASP A 55 -11.64 -10.46 4.55
CA ASP A 55 -13.08 -10.61 4.80
C ASP A 55 -13.90 -10.15 3.57
N ALA A 56 -13.48 -9.08 2.91
CA ALA A 56 -14.14 -8.51 1.75
C ALA A 56 -13.94 -9.31 0.44
N THR A 57 -12.76 -9.89 0.27
CA THR A 57 -12.36 -10.49 -1.02
C THR A 57 -12.27 -12.00 -1.01
N GLY A 58 -12.21 -12.62 0.17
CA GLY A 58 -11.98 -14.06 0.34
C GLY A 58 -10.54 -14.50 0.05
N TRP A 59 -9.63 -13.58 -0.28
CA TRP A 59 -8.22 -13.87 -0.58
C TRP A 59 -7.33 -13.51 0.59
N PRO A 60 -6.25 -14.28 0.85
CA PRO A 60 -5.18 -13.83 1.74
C PRO A 60 -4.68 -12.45 1.32
N ALA A 61 -4.43 -11.57 2.29
CA ALA A 61 -4.03 -10.20 2.05
C ALA A 61 -2.78 -9.82 2.84
N ALA A 62 -2.02 -8.87 2.32
CA ALA A 62 -0.85 -8.30 2.97
C ALA A 62 -0.81 -6.79 2.79
N ALA A 63 -0.17 -6.11 3.73
CA ALA A 63 0.10 -4.67 3.65
C ALA A 63 1.53 -4.37 4.10
N SER A 64 2.11 -3.34 3.48
CA SER A 64 3.39 -2.73 3.86
C SER A 64 3.09 -1.36 4.43
N PHE A 65 3.36 -1.16 5.72
CA PHE A 65 3.04 0.08 6.44
C PHE A 65 4.29 0.84 6.83
N LYS A 66 4.21 2.15 6.78
CA LYS A 66 5.25 3.05 7.26
C LYS A 66 4.65 4.40 7.64
N HIS A 67 5.03 4.92 8.81
CA HIS A 67 4.50 6.18 9.34
C HIS A 67 2.96 6.21 9.41
N VAL A 68 2.40 5.09 9.90
CA VAL A 68 0.95 4.92 10.15
C VAL A 68 0.10 5.07 8.88
N SER A 69 0.67 4.70 7.73
CA SER A 69 -0.04 4.66 6.45
C SER A 69 0.50 3.52 5.57
N PRO A 70 -0.33 2.91 4.72
CA PRO A 70 0.13 1.90 3.79
C PRO A 70 1.00 2.50 2.68
N ALA A 71 2.17 1.92 2.46
CA ALA A 71 2.95 2.09 1.25
C ALA A 71 2.40 1.21 0.12
N GLY A 72 1.78 0.07 0.49
CA GLY A 72 1.11 -0.84 -0.41
C GLY A 72 0.20 -1.81 0.35
N ALA A 73 -0.81 -2.30 -0.34
CA ALA A 73 -1.76 -3.30 0.12
C ALA A 73 -2.19 -4.18 -1.05
N ALA A 74 -2.36 -5.48 -0.84
CA ALA A 74 -2.71 -6.39 -1.93
C ALA A 74 -3.35 -7.68 -1.42
N ILE A 75 -4.07 -8.34 -2.31
CA ILE A 75 -4.56 -9.70 -2.14
C ILE A 75 -3.68 -10.71 -2.89
N GLY A 76 -3.78 -11.98 -2.53
CA GLY A 76 -2.88 -13.05 -2.96
C GLY A 76 -3.12 -13.60 -4.35
N LEU A 77 -3.42 -12.77 -5.35
CA LEU A 77 -3.50 -13.19 -6.74
C LEU A 77 -2.13 -13.63 -7.27
N PRO A 78 -2.05 -14.65 -8.14
CA PRO A 78 -0.81 -15.11 -8.73
C PRO A 78 -0.03 -13.98 -9.42
N LEU A 79 1.30 -14.06 -9.37
CA LEU A 79 2.19 -13.12 -10.05
C LEU A 79 2.41 -13.53 -11.50
N THR A 80 2.37 -12.55 -12.42
CA THR A 80 2.88 -12.74 -13.77
C THR A 80 4.42 -12.81 -13.76
N ASP A 81 5.04 -13.34 -14.81
CA ASP A 81 6.51 -13.40 -14.89
C ASP A 81 7.15 -12.00 -14.87
N THR A 82 6.48 -11.00 -15.43
CA THR A 82 6.90 -9.60 -15.34
C THR A 82 6.90 -9.10 -13.90
N LEU A 83 5.82 -9.35 -13.15
CA LEU A 83 5.72 -8.96 -11.74
C LEU A 83 6.75 -9.70 -10.88
N LYS A 84 7.00 -10.99 -11.15
CA LYS A 84 8.06 -11.73 -10.45
C LYS A 84 9.42 -11.06 -10.61
N LYS A 85 9.76 -10.62 -11.83
CA LYS A 85 11.05 -9.94 -12.12
C LYS A 85 11.15 -8.60 -11.40
N ILE A 86 10.13 -7.72 -11.52
CA ILE A 86 10.20 -6.38 -10.91
C ILE A 86 10.09 -6.40 -9.38
N TYR A 87 9.58 -7.51 -8.80
CA TYR A 87 9.53 -7.73 -7.34
C TYR A 87 10.71 -8.55 -6.81
N PHE A 88 11.65 -8.96 -7.70
CA PHE A 88 12.81 -9.78 -7.37
C PHE A 88 12.45 -11.09 -6.68
N VAL A 89 11.45 -11.79 -7.20
CA VAL A 89 10.97 -13.09 -6.73
C VAL A 89 10.93 -14.15 -7.83
N ASP A 90 11.59 -13.89 -8.94
CA ASP A 90 11.71 -14.78 -10.09
C ASP A 90 12.74 -15.90 -9.90
N ASP A 91 13.43 -15.90 -8.77
CA ASP A 91 14.39 -16.93 -8.34
C ASP A 91 13.79 -18.03 -7.44
N PHE A 92 12.47 -18.04 -7.27
CA PHE A 92 11.79 -19.14 -6.59
C PHE A 92 11.41 -20.24 -7.58
N ASP A 93 11.88 -21.47 -7.33
CA ASP A 93 11.63 -22.62 -8.21
C ASP A 93 10.16 -23.08 -8.15
N GLU A 94 9.51 -22.95 -6.99
CA GLU A 94 8.12 -23.31 -6.77
C GLU A 94 7.19 -22.08 -6.86
N PRO A 95 5.93 -22.26 -7.29
CA PRO A 95 4.94 -21.19 -7.24
C PRO A 95 4.81 -20.62 -5.83
N LEU A 96 4.76 -19.31 -5.72
CA LEU A 96 4.54 -18.64 -4.43
C LEU A 96 3.14 -18.92 -3.90
N SER A 97 3.05 -19.16 -2.59
CA SER A 97 1.76 -19.27 -1.90
C SER A 97 0.93 -17.99 -2.04
N PRO A 98 -0.39 -18.05 -1.88
CA PRO A 98 -1.23 -16.85 -1.96
C PRO A 98 -0.80 -15.74 -1.00
N ILE A 99 -0.39 -16.07 0.24
CA ILE A 99 0.06 -15.03 1.19
C ILE A 99 1.44 -14.46 0.80
N ALA A 100 2.33 -15.27 0.23
CA ALA A 100 3.60 -14.78 -0.32
C ALA A 100 3.37 -13.88 -1.55
N CYS A 101 2.42 -14.22 -2.42
CA CYS A 101 2.00 -13.36 -3.54
C CYS A 101 1.44 -12.03 -3.04
N ALA A 102 0.57 -12.04 -2.02
CA ALA A 102 0.01 -10.83 -1.42
C ALA A 102 1.13 -9.91 -0.89
N TYR A 103 2.09 -10.47 -0.15
CA TYR A 103 3.22 -9.69 0.37
C TYR A 103 4.11 -9.14 -0.75
N ALA A 104 4.47 -9.96 -1.74
CA ALA A 104 5.27 -9.51 -2.87
C ALA A 104 4.61 -8.34 -3.63
N ARG A 105 3.28 -8.39 -3.81
CA ARG A 105 2.49 -7.32 -4.42
C ARG A 105 2.42 -6.08 -3.55
N ALA A 106 2.10 -6.22 -2.26
CA ALA A 106 1.97 -5.09 -1.34
C ALA A 106 3.27 -4.30 -1.22
N ARG A 107 4.41 -5.01 -1.04
CA ARG A 107 5.72 -4.37 -1.00
C ARG A 107 6.17 -3.86 -2.37
N GLY A 108 5.86 -4.61 -3.42
CA GLY A 108 6.28 -4.33 -4.80
C GLY A 108 5.64 -3.10 -5.40
N ALA A 109 4.50 -2.66 -4.87
CA ALA A 109 3.78 -1.48 -5.35
C ALA A 109 4.61 -0.19 -5.24
N ASP A 110 5.27 0.01 -4.12
CA ASP A 110 6.16 1.15 -3.87
C ASP A 110 7.36 0.67 -3.04
N ARG A 111 8.38 0.16 -3.72
CA ARG A 111 9.57 -0.42 -3.09
C ARG A 111 10.39 0.62 -2.34
N MET A 112 10.31 1.89 -2.74
CA MET A 112 11.01 2.99 -2.06
C MET A 112 10.36 3.29 -0.70
N CYS A 113 9.04 3.46 -0.66
CA CYS A 113 8.31 3.71 0.59
C CYS A 113 8.28 2.49 1.51
N SER A 114 8.37 1.28 0.96
CA SER A 114 8.39 0.03 1.74
C SER A 114 9.75 -0.29 2.37
N TYR A 115 10.78 0.51 2.13
CA TYR A 115 12.09 0.33 2.76
C TYR A 115 12.02 0.63 4.26
N GLY A 116 12.16 -0.39 5.10
CA GLY A 116 12.02 -0.27 6.57
C GLY A 116 10.55 -0.26 7.01
N ASP A 117 9.68 -0.99 6.31
CA ASP A 117 8.26 -1.13 6.60
C ASP A 117 7.97 -2.01 7.82
N PHE A 118 6.70 -1.97 8.26
CA PHE A 118 6.09 -2.99 9.09
C PHE A 118 5.03 -3.72 8.27
N VAL A 119 5.13 -5.05 8.22
CA VAL A 119 4.30 -5.89 7.35
C VAL A 119 3.15 -6.49 8.14
N ALA A 120 1.94 -6.50 7.58
CA ALA A 120 0.83 -7.29 8.09
C ALA A 120 0.43 -8.38 7.09
N LEU A 121 0.09 -9.54 7.63
CA LEU A 121 -0.39 -10.71 6.89
C LEU A 121 -1.71 -11.16 7.48
N SER A 122 -2.73 -11.36 6.65
CA SER A 122 -4.07 -11.72 7.12
C SER A 122 -4.22 -13.19 7.52
N THR A 123 -3.28 -14.03 7.07
CA THR A 123 -3.24 -15.48 7.36
C THR A 123 -1.90 -15.89 7.94
N THR A 124 -1.73 -17.18 8.22
CA THR A 124 -0.46 -17.76 8.69
C THR A 124 0.71 -17.35 7.79
N CYS A 125 1.77 -16.82 8.40
CA CYS A 125 3.04 -16.61 7.71
C CYS A 125 3.70 -17.96 7.46
N ASP A 126 3.80 -18.36 6.20
CA ASP A 126 4.47 -19.58 5.77
C ASP A 126 5.96 -19.37 5.48
N LEU A 127 6.67 -20.48 5.20
CA LEU A 127 8.10 -20.44 4.93
C LEU A 127 8.46 -19.56 3.73
N GLN A 128 7.70 -19.63 2.62
CA GLN A 128 7.97 -18.81 1.44
C GLN A 128 7.88 -17.31 1.76
N THR A 129 6.83 -16.90 2.48
CA THR A 129 6.66 -15.50 2.93
C THR A 129 7.81 -15.08 3.85
N ALA A 130 8.21 -15.92 4.79
CA ALA A 130 9.34 -15.65 5.68
C ALA A 130 10.67 -15.49 4.91
N LEU A 131 10.91 -16.30 3.88
CA LEU A 131 12.07 -16.18 3.02
C LEU A 131 12.07 -14.89 2.19
N LEU A 132 10.91 -14.44 1.73
CA LEU A 132 10.77 -13.11 1.10
C LEU A 132 11.09 -11.99 2.10
N LEU A 133 10.48 -12.03 3.28
CA LEU A 133 10.74 -11.08 4.37
C LEU A 133 12.24 -11.03 4.76
N LYS A 134 12.90 -12.19 4.82
CA LYS A 134 14.33 -12.29 5.21
C LYS A 134 15.24 -11.46 4.33
N ARG A 135 14.95 -11.38 3.04
CA ARG A 135 15.80 -10.69 2.05
C ARG A 135 15.51 -9.19 1.88
N GLU A 136 14.43 -8.68 2.50
CA GLU A 136 14.02 -7.29 2.39
C GLU A 136 14.38 -6.48 3.65
N VAL A 137 14.57 -5.15 3.51
CA VAL A 137 14.74 -4.26 4.67
C VAL A 137 13.36 -3.94 5.23
N SER A 138 13.06 -4.50 6.38
CA SER A 138 11.78 -4.42 7.08
C SER A 138 12.03 -4.35 8.59
N ASP A 139 11.15 -3.69 9.33
CA ASP A 139 11.27 -3.53 10.79
C ASP A 139 10.53 -4.61 11.57
N GLY A 140 9.49 -5.19 10.99
CA GLY A 140 8.74 -6.23 11.66
C GLY A 140 7.57 -6.77 10.84
N VAL A 141 6.92 -7.78 11.39
CA VAL A 141 5.74 -8.43 10.82
C VAL A 141 4.73 -8.76 11.90
N ILE A 142 3.44 -8.60 11.57
CA ILE A 142 2.30 -9.05 12.37
C ILE A 142 1.46 -10.04 11.55
N ALA A 143 1.11 -11.16 12.16
CA ALA A 143 0.25 -12.18 11.56
C ALA A 143 -0.52 -12.94 12.65
N PRO A 144 -1.65 -13.61 12.32
CA PRO A 144 -2.40 -14.42 13.28
C PRO A 144 -1.63 -15.66 13.74
N SER A 145 -0.71 -16.17 12.91
CA SER A 145 0.15 -17.32 13.25
C SER A 145 1.36 -17.41 12.31
N TYR A 146 2.28 -18.29 12.66
CA TYR A 146 3.52 -18.55 11.91
C TYR A 146 3.75 -20.05 11.87
N THR A 147 4.19 -20.61 10.72
CA THR A 147 4.69 -21.97 10.73
C THR A 147 6.00 -22.03 11.52
N PRO A 148 6.36 -23.19 12.13
CA PRO A 148 7.61 -23.29 12.89
C PRO A 148 8.85 -22.91 12.08
N GLU A 149 8.90 -23.29 10.80
CA GLU A 149 10.00 -22.99 9.89
C GLU A 149 10.06 -21.50 9.55
N ALA A 150 8.91 -20.86 9.32
CA ALA A 150 8.82 -19.42 9.08
C ALA A 150 9.32 -18.63 10.31
N LEU A 151 8.86 -19.01 11.49
CA LEU A 151 9.28 -18.37 12.73
C LEU A 151 10.79 -18.51 12.98
N ALA A 152 11.37 -19.67 12.67
CA ALA A 152 12.82 -19.90 12.77
C ALA A 152 13.59 -18.94 11.85
N VAL A 153 13.17 -18.81 10.58
CA VAL A 153 13.78 -17.89 9.60
C VAL A 153 13.68 -16.43 10.07
N LEU A 154 12.53 -16.01 10.59
CA LEU A 154 12.30 -14.62 11.03
C LEU A 154 13.10 -14.29 12.30
N ARG A 155 13.27 -15.24 13.22
CA ARG A 155 14.08 -15.07 14.44
C ARG A 155 15.56 -14.84 14.14
N GLU A 156 16.11 -15.36 13.05
CA GLU A 156 17.50 -15.11 12.64
C GLU A 156 17.70 -13.74 11.99
N LYS A 157 16.65 -13.14 11.44
CA LYS A 157 16.72 -11.85 10.72
C LYS A 157 17.19 -10.74 11.65
N ARG A 158 18.00 -9.79 11.10
CA ARG A 158 18.57 -8.65 11.84
C ARG A 158 19.38 -9.09 13.09
N LYS A 159 20.12 -10.20 12.98
CA LYS A 159 20.89 -10.79 14.09
C LYS A 159 20.01 -11.08 15.32
N GLY A 160 18.80 -11.57 15.11
CA GLY A 160 17.87 -11.96 16.15
C GLY A 160 16.99 -10.82 16.70
N THR A 161 17.02 -9.63 16.12
CA THR A 161 16.28 -8.46 16.62
C THR A 161 15.07 -8.08 15.78
N TYR A 162 14.72 -8.85 14.75
CA TYR A 162 13.55 -8.58 13.92
C TYR A 162 12.27 -8.70 14.73
N ASN A 163 11.35 -7.75 14.57
CA ASN A 163 10.10 -7.75 15.31
C ASN A 163 9.10 -8.73 14.71
N VAL A 164 8.62 -9.67 15.51
CA VAL A 164 7.59 -10.64 15.13
C VAL A 164 6.46 -10.59 16.15
N ILE A 165 5.27 -10.20 15.70
CA ILE A 165 4.07 -10.05 16.53
C ILE A 165 3.03 -11.05 16.07
N GLN A 166 2.48 -11.83 17.00
CA GLN A 166 1.29 -12.64 16.78
C GLN A 166 0.07 -11.88 17.31
N ILE A 167 -0.99 -11.81 16.53
CA ILE A 167 -2.25 -11.15 16.88
C ILE A 167 -3.34 -12.21 17.07
N ASP A 168 -4.24 -11.99 18.03
CA ASP A 168 -5.47 -12.78 18.14
C ASP A 168 -6.47 -12.34 17.07
N PRO A 169 -6.72 -13.18 16.03
CA PRO A 169 -7.61 -12.80 14.94
C PRO A 169 -9.09 -12.73 15.35
N THR A 170 -9.44 -13.24 16.53
CA THR A 170 -10.82 -13.26 17.05
C THR A 170 -11.16 -12.02 17.89
N TYR A 171 -10.14 -11.23 18.24
CA TYR A 171 -10.34 -10.03 19.04
C TYR A 171 -11.14 -8.98 18.26
N VAL A 172 -12.18 -8.47 18.89
CA VAL A 172 -13.00 -7.37 18.38
C VAL A 172 -12.82 -6.16 19.29
N PRO A 173 -12.32 -5.02 18.82
CA PRO A 173 -12.18 -3.81 19.62
C PRO A 173 -13.55 -3.29 20.10
N ALA A 174 -13.54 -2.50 21.18
CA ALA A 174 -14.74 -1.81 21.65
C ALA A 174 -15.35 -0.92 20.55
N PRO A 175 -16.69 -0.75 20.53
CA PRO A 175 -17.36 0.06 19.49
C PRO A 175 -17.09 1.55 19.62
N ILE A 176 -16.54 2.01 20.74
CA ILE A 176 -16.18 3.40 21.01
C ILE A 176 -14.65 3.49 21.10
N GLU A 177 -14.10 4.49 20.44
CA GLU A 177 -12.67 4.79 20.49
C GLU A 177 -12.40 6.21 21.00
N HIS A 178 -11.25 6.38 21.65
CA HIS A 178 -10.82 7.63 22.24
C HIS A 178 -9.49 8.10 21.67
N LYS A 179 -9.36 9.42 21.49
CA LYS A 179 -8.10 10.08 21.14
C LYS A 179 -7.89 11.29 22.04
N GLN A 180 -6.68 11.48 22.55
CA GLN A 180 -6.34 12.63 23.38
C GLN A 180 -5.50 13.65 22.63
N VAL A 181 -5.91 14.92 22.67
CA VAL A 181 -5.15 16.05 22.11
C VAL A 181 -5.19 17.18 23.11
N PHE A 182 -4.05 17.67 23.54
CA PHE A 182 -3.94 18.74 24.53
C PHE A 182 -4.72 18.48 25.84
N GLY A 183 -4.74 17.21 26.28
CA GLY A 183 -5.47 16.78 27.49
C GLY A 183 -6.99 16.66 27.33
N ILE A 184 -7.53 17.00 26.16
CA ILE A 184 -8.95 16.83 25.82
C ILE A 184 -9.12 15.46 25.18
N THR A 185 -10.05 14.67 25.68
CA THR A 185 -10.42 13.37 25.12
C THR A 185 -11.52 13.57 24.08
N PHE A 186 -11.25 13.09 22.87
CA PHE A 186 -12.22 12.96 21.79
C PHE A 186 -12.76 11.53 21.84
N GLU A 187 -14.07 11.40 21.73
CA GLU A 187 -14.80 10.12 21.72
C GLU A 187 -15.61 10.02 20.44
N GLN A 188 -15.53 8.87 19.77
CA GLN A 188 -16.34 8.57 18.58
C GLN A 188 -16.61 7.08 18.47
N GLY A 189 -17.65 6.71 17.70
CA GLY A 189 -17.83 5.33 17.27
C GLY A 189 -16.71 4.91 16.34
N ARG A 190 -16.27 3.66 16.44
CA ARG A 190 -15.33 3.07 15.47
C ARG A 190 -15.93 3.11 14.06
N ASN A 191 -15.07 3.28 13.07
CA ASN A 191 -15.50 3.21 11.67
C ASN A 191 -15.77 1.75 11.28
N GLU A 192 -17.01 1.31 11.44
CA GLU A 192 -17.47 -0.06 11.13
C GLU A 192 -18.21 -0.15 9.77
N VAL A 193 -18.04 0.85 8.89
CA VAL A 193 -18.66 0.81 7.58
C VAL A 193 -18.16 -0.40 6.77
N HIS A 194 -19.09 -1.18 6.22
CA HIS A 194 -18.81 -2.30 5.34
C HIS A 194 -18.64 -1.81 3.90
N LEU A 195 -17.47 -2.06 3.32
CA LEU A 195 -17.08 -1.60 1.99
C LEU A 195 -17.19 -2.71 0.92
N THR A 196 -17.95 -3.77 1.22
CA THR A 196 -18.18 -4.92 0.32
C THR A 196 -19.58 -4.94 -0.27
N ASP A 197 -20.42 -4.01 0.15
CA ASP A 197 -21.82 -3.97 -0.26
C ASP A 197 -21.96 -3.50 -1.71
N ASP A 198 -22.76 -4.21 -2.50
CA ASP A 198 -23.16 -3.78 -3.85
C ASP A 198 -23.82 -2.40 -3.85
N ALA A 199 -24.36 -1.95 -2.71
CA ALA A 199 -24.89 -0.59 -2.54
C ALA A 199 -23.84 0.50 -2.82
N LEU A 200 -22.53 0.24 -2.62
CA LEU A 200 -21.46 1.18 -2.96
C LEU A 200 -21.46 1.56 -4.45
N PHE A 201 -22.01 0.72 -5.31
CA PHE A 201 -22.06 0.93 -6.75
C PHE A 201 -23.49 1.16 -7.27
N ALA A 202 -24.45 1.42 -6.37
CA ALA A 202 -25.85 1.68 -6.74
C ALA A 202 -26.04 3.06 -7.40
N ASP A 203 -25.24 4.05 -7.03
CA ASP A 203 -25.28 5.40 -7.57
C ASP A 203 -24.10 5.64 -8.52
N VAL A 204 -24.38 5.54 -9.83
CA VAL A 204 -23.41 5.76 -10.90
C VAL A 204 -23.88 6.93 -11.76
N PRO A 205 -23.41 8.17 -11.49
CA PRO A 205 -23.92 9.36 -12.16
C PRO A 205 -23.36 9.56 -13.58
N THR A 206 -22.27 8.89 -13.94
CA THR A 206 -21.63 8.99 -15.26
C THR A 206 -22.42 8.27 -16.36
N ARG A 207 -22.16 8.62 -17.63
CA ARG A 207 -22.76 7.94 -18.80
C ARG A 207 -22.36 6.47 -18.87
N ASN A 208 -21.06 6.19 -18.74
CA ASN A 208 -20.57 4.82 -18.59
C ASN A 208 -20.91 4.31 -17.19
N LYS A 209 -21.73 3.26 -17.13
CA LYS A 209 -22.21 2.67 -15.86
C LYS A 209 -21.67 1.26 -15.63
N THR A 210 -20.74 0.83 -16.48
CA THR A 210 -20.28 -0.56 -16.49
C THR A 210 -19.05 -0.73 -15.60
N PHE A 211 -19.17 -1.57 -14.58
CA PHE A 211 -18.07 -2.04 -13.76
C PHE A 211 -17.93 -3.55 -13.93
N THR A 212 -16.74 -4.00 -14.32
CA THR A 212 -16.44 -5.43 -14.32
C THR A 212 -16.32 -5.95 -12.87
N PRO A 213 -16.48 -7.25 -12.62
CA PRO A 213 -16.22 -7.82 -11.27
C PRO A 213 -14.84 -7.48 -10.73
N GLU A 214 -13.81 -7.48 -11.60
CA GLU A 214 -12.43 -7.10 -11.24
C GLU A 214 -12.33 -5.63 -10.86
N ALA A 215 -13.01 -4.74 -11.58
CA ALA A 215 -13.05 -3.31 -11.28
C ALA A 215 -13.72 -3.04 -9.93
N LYS A 216 -14.86 -3.71 -9.64
CA LYS A 216 -15.52 -3.61 -8.33
C LYS A 216 -14.61 -4.09 -7.20
N ARG A 217 -13.97 -5.26 -7.37
CA ARG A 217 -12.97 -5.78 -6.41
C ARG A 217 -11.86 -4.77 -6.17
N ASP A 218 -11.28 -4.20 -7.22
CA ASP A 218 -10.15 -3.28 -7.12
C ASP A 218 -10.57 -1.95 -6.48
N LEU A 219 -11.79 -1.45 -6.73
CA LEU A 219 -12.35 -0.30 -6.03
C LEU A 219 -12.61 -0.57 -4.55
N ILE A 220 -13.09 -1.75 -4.19
CA ILE A 220 -13.23 -2.17 -2.78
C ILE A 220 -11.86 -2.21 -2.10
N ILE A 221 -10.84 -2.76 -2.73
CA ILE A 221 -9.46 -2.74 -2.22
C ILE A 221 -8.97 -1.30 -2.02
N ALA A 222 -9.24 -0.41 -2.98
CA ALA A 222 -8.90 1.01 -2.85
C ALA A 222 -9.56 1.65 -1.62
N LEU A 223 -10.86 1.50 -1.46
CA LEU A 223 -11.63 2.10 -0.36
C LEU A 223 -11.20 1.53 1.01
N ILE A 224 -11.01 0.21 1.14
CA ILE A 224 -10.51 -0.40 2.37
C ILE A 224 -9.10 0.12 2.69
N THR A 225 -8.22 0.22 1.69
CA THR A 225 -6.88 0.79 1.88
C THR A 225 -6.95 2.22 2.41
N LEU A 226 -7.85 3.04 1.87
CA LEU A 226 -8.04 4.44 2.27
C LEU A 226 -8.64 4.59 3.67
N LYS A 227 -9.47 3.65 4.11
CA LYS A 227 -10.02 3.62 5.48
C LYS A 227 -8.92 3.61 6.56
N TYR A 228 -7.72 3.15 6.22
CA TYR A 228 -6.55 3.06 7.11
C TYR A 228 -5.38 3.95 6.64
N THR A 229 -5.65 4.94 5.80
CA THR A 229 -4.66 5.87 5.26
C THR A 229 -4.92 7.29 5.76
N GLN A 230 -3.89 7.96 6.25
CA GLN A 230 -3.99 9.35 6.73
C GLN A 230 -4.55 10.27 5.63
N SER A 231 -5.61 11.02 5.96
CA SER A 231 -6.30 11.90 5.02
C SER A 231 -5.54 13.22 4.77
N ASN A 232 -5.77 13.88 3.62
CA ASN A 232 -6.49 13.38 2.46
C ASN A 232 -5.75 12.22 1.83
N SER A 233 -6.49 11.23 1.35
CA SER A 233 -5.88 10.07 0.73
C SER A 233 -6.58 9.65 -0.56
N VAL A 234 -5.78 9.10 -1.50
CA VAL A 234 -6.21 8.60 -2.82
C VAL A 234 -5.41 7.34 -3.13
N CYS A 235 -6.06 6.32 -3.67
CA CYS A 235 -5.45 5.03 -3.96
C CYS A 235 -5.76 4.57 -5.37
N TYR A 236 -4.73 4.31 -6.17
CA TYR A 236 -4.82 3.64 -7.46
C TYR A 236 -4.62 2.15 -7.26
N VAL A 237 -5.47 1.33 -7.88
CA VAL A 237 -5.46 -0.13 -7.75
C VAL A 237 -5.51 -0.78 -9.12
N LYS A 238 -4.80 -1.88 -9.28
CA LYS A 238 -4.85 -2.74 -10.47
C LYS A 238 -4.59 -4.19 -10.08
N ASP A 239 -5.38 -5.09 -10.62
CA ASP A 239 -5.20 -6.54 -10.48
C ASP A 239 -5.00 -6.98 -9.02
N GLY A 240 -5.85 -6.49 -8.11
CA GLY A 240 -5.85 -6.89 -6.71
C GLY A 240 -4.76 -6.25 -5.85
N GLN A 241 -4.10 -5.19 -6.30
CA GLN A 241 -3.08 -4.49 -5.51
C GLN A 241 -3.15 -2.98 -5.67
N ALA A 242 -2.93 -2.27 -4.58
CA ALA A 242 -2.65 -0.84 -4.61
C ALA A 242 -1.32 -0.59 -5.34
N ILE A 243 -1.35 0.24 -6.38
CA ILE A 243 -0.18 0.56 -7.20
C ILE A 243 0.34 1.98 -6.98
N GLY A 244 -0.44 2.81 -6.29
CA GLY A 244 -0.04 4.16 -5.89
C GLY A 244 -0.97 4.71 -4.82
N ILE A 245 -0.41 5.06 -3.66
CA ILE A 245 -1.14 5.62 -2.52
C ILE A 245 -0.58 6.99 -2.21
N GLY A 246 -1.46 8.00 -2.20
CA GLY A 246 -1.18 9.34 -1.66
C GLY A 246 -1.83 9.46 -0.29
N ALA A 247 -1.07 9.94 0.70
CA ALA A 247 -1.51 10.04 2.09
C ALA A 247 -1.14 11.40 2.69
N GLY A 248 -1.96 11.90 3.62
CA GLY A 248 -1.63 13.05 4.47
C GLY A 248 -1.50 14.38 3.73
N GLN A 249 -2.14 14.55 2.58
CA GLN A 249 -2.05 15.79 1.80
C GLN A 249 -3.20 16.75 2.16
N GLN A 250 -2.89 18.05 2.33
CA GLN A 250 -3.91 19.07 2.60
C GLN A 250 -4.78 19.38 1.37
N SER A 251 -4.26 19.16 0.15
CA SER A 251 -4.98 19.37 -1.09
C SER A 251 -5.30 18.06 -1.78
N ARG A 252 -6.57 17.86 -2.18
CA ARG A 252 -7.01 16.68 -2.91
C ARG A 252 -6.24 16.48 -4.22
N ILE A 253 -6.04 17.54 -4.99
CA ILE A 253 -5.31 17.44 -6.26
C ILE A 253 -3.82 17.08 -6.04
N HIS A 254 -3.17 17.55 -4.99
CA HIS A 254 -1.81 17.13 -4.66
C HIS A 254 -1.76 15.66 -4.29
N CYS A 255 -2.77 15.18 -3.57
CA CYS A 255 -2.89 13.77 -3.22
C CYS A 255 -3.06 12.90 -4.48
N THR A 256 -3.96 13.30 -5.38
CA THR A 256 -4.21 12.60 -6.66
C THR A 256 -2.95 12.57 -7.54
N ARG A 257 -2.19 13.67 -7.57
CA ARG A 257 -0.91 13.75 -8.31
C ARG A 257 0.15 12.83 -7.72
N LEU A 258 0.30 12.84 -6.39
CA LEU A 258 1.27 11.99 -5.70
C LEU A 258 0.97 10.49 -5.91
N ALA A 259 -0.27 10.09 -5.67
CA ALA A 259 -0.70 8.70 -5.87
C ALA A 259 -0.54 8.26 -7.34
N GLY A 260 -0.94 9.11 -8.28
CA GLY A 260 -0.80 8.85 -9.71
C GLY A 260 0.65 8.75 -10.17
N SER A 261 1.55 9.58 -9.63
CA SER A 261 2.98 9.48 -9.94
C SER A 261 3.59 8.15 -9.46
N LYS A 262 3.16 7.64 -8.31
CA LYS A 262 3.57 6.32 -7.81
C LYS A 262 3.01 5.20 -8.69
N ALA A 263 1.74 5.27 -9.09
CA ALA A 263 1.12 4.31 -10.00
C ALA A 263 1.83 4.29 -11.37
N ASP A 264 2.17 5.46 -11.91
CA ASP A 264 2.94 5.58 -13.15
C ASP A 264 4.32 4.94 -13.02
N THR A 265 5.02 5.18 -11.90
CA THR A 265 6.33 4.57 -11.61
C THR A 265 6.23 3.05 -11.55
N TRP A 266 5.21 2.50 -10.86
CA TRP A 266 4.98 1.06 -10.81
C TRP A 266 4.80 0.45 -12.22
N TRP A 267 4.02 1.11 -13.09
CA TRP A 267 3.82 0.64 -14.46
C TRP A 267 5.06 0.79 -15.33
N LEU A 268 5.79 1.90 -15.19
CA LEU A 268 7.04 2.16 -15.92
C LEU A 268 8.16 1.18 -15.54
N ARG A 269 8.17 0.65 -14.32
CA ARG A 269 9.12 -0.42 -13.93
C ARG A 269 8.95 -1.70 -14.76
N GLN A 270 7.81 -1.92 -15.39
CA GLN A 270 7.51 -3.04 -16.29
C GLN A 270 7.89 -2.77 -17.75
N CYS A 271 8.28 -1.55 -18.08
CA CYS A 271 8.75 -1.20 -19.41
C CYS A 271 10.04 -2.01 -19.76
N PRO A 272 10.13 -2.63 -20.94
CA PRO A 272 11.30 -3.40 -21.34
C PRO A 272 12.61 -2.64 -21.19
N LYS A 273 12.63 -1.34 -21.50
CA LYS A 273 13.81 -0.47 -21.36
C LYS A 273 14.27 -0.33 -19.92
N VAL A 274 13.32 -0.34 -18.94
CA VAL A 274 13.62 -0.29 -17.51
C VAL A 274 14.01 -1.67 -16.98
N MET A 275 13.30 -2.72 -17.40
CA MET A 275 13.57 -4.09 -16.96
C MET A 275 14.95 -4.60 -17.42
N ASN A 276 15.42 -4.13 -18.56
CA ASN A 276 16.68 -4.54 -19.17
C ASN A 276 17.84 -3.57 -18.88
N LEU A 277 17.72 -2.70 -17.87
CA LEU A 277 18.83 -1.83 -17.46
C LEU A 277 20.09 -2.66 -17.16
N PRO A 278 21.26 -2.32 -17.74
CA PRO A 278 22.48 -3.13 -17.68
C PRO A 278 23.20 -2.97 -16.33
N PHE A 279 22.55 -3.38 -15.24
CA PHE A 279 23.14 -3.33 -13.91
C PHE A 279 24.38 -4.22 -13.80
N LYS A 280 25.39 -3.75 -13.08
CA LYS A 280 26.52 -4.56 -12.66
C LYS A 280 26.09 -5.68 -11.72
N GLU A 281 26.82 -6.78 -11.75
CA GLU A 281 26.67 -7.83 -10.73
C GLU A 281 26.96 -7.28 -9.31
N GLY A 282 26.25 -7.82 -8.32
CA GLY A 282 26.47 -7.48 -6.91
C GLY A 282 25.84 -6.16 -6.44
N ILE A 283 25.14 -5.41 -7.29
CA ILE A 283 24.38 -4.23 -6.85
C ILE A 283 23.29 -4.68 -5.86
N ARG A 284 23.29 -4.08 -4.67
CA ARG A 284 22.30 -4.39 -3.64
C ARG A 284 20.90 -4.00 -4.11
N ARG A 285 19.88 -4.76 -3.67
CA ARG A 285 18.49 -4.50 -4.08
C ARG A 285 18.03 -3.07 -3.82
N ALA A 286 18.34 -2.52 -2.65
CA ALA A 286 17.97 -1.15 -2.31
C ALA A 286 18.61 -0.10 -3.23
N ASP A 287 19.88 -0.29 -3.59
CA ASP A 287 20.58 0.61 -4.52
C ASP A 287 20.01 0.47 -5.93
N ARG A 288 19.66 -0.76 -6.33
CA ARG A 288 18.99 -1.01 -7.62
C ARG A 288 17.60 -0.37 -7.67
N ASP A 289 16.79 -0.52 -6.62
CA ASP A 289 15.47 0.11 -6.52
C ASP A 289 15.55 1.63 -6.62
N ASN A 290 16.48 2.24 -5.87
CA ASN A 290 16.70 3.69 -5.91
C ASN A 290 17.17 4.16 -7.30
N THR A 291 18.10 3.44 -7.92
CA THR A 291 18.61 3.79 -9.25
C THR A 291 17.50 3.70 -10.30
N ILE A 292 16.64 2.68 -10.24
CA ILE A 292 15.47 2.55 -11.14
C ILE A 292 14.49 3.71 -10.91
N ASP A 293 14.18 4.05 -9.65
CA ASP A 293 13.27 5.14 -9.33
C ASP A 293 13.75 6.47 -9.91
N VAL A 294 15.04 6.80 -9.72
CA VAL A 294 15.65 8.02 -10.28
C VAL A 294 15.72 7.97 -11.81
N TYR A 295 16.08 6.82 -12.39
CA TYR A 295 16.15 6.65 -13.86
C TYR A 295 14.81 6.91 -14.56
N ILE A 296 13.70 6.52 -13.91
CA ILE A 296 12.33 6.73 -14.43
C ILE A 296 11.94 8.20 -14.37
N ARG A 297 12.48 8.99 -13.44
CA ARG A 297 12.12 10.39 -13.25
C ARG A 297 12.74 11.32 -14.30
N ASP A 298 12.39 12.61 -14.25
CA ASP A 298 12.96 13.63 -15.14
C ASP A 298 14.36 14.08 -14.68
N ASP A 299 14.72 13.85 -13.41
CA ASP A 299 16.03 14.13 -12.80
C ASP A 299 17.02 12.93 -12.94
N HIS A 300 16.85 12.13 -13.97
CA HIS A 300 17.64 10.93 -14.26
C HIS A 300 19.17 11.19 -14.38
N ASP A 301 19.59 12.43 -14.58
CA ASP A 301 21.00 12.82 -14.59
C ASP A 301 21.71 12.50 -13.28
N ASP A 302 20.98 12.42 -12.17
CA ASP A 302 21.55 12.03 -10.86
C ASP A 302 22.13 10.61 -10.86
N VAL A 303 21.70 9.75 -11.77
CA VAL A 303 22.24 8.39 -11.96
C VAL A 303 22.89 8.16 -13.33
N LEU A 304 22.68 9.04 -14.31
CA LEU A 304 23.18 8.88 -15.68
C LEU A 304 24.34 9.83 -16.07
N ARG A 305 24.69 10.83 -15.23
CA ARG A 305 25.83 11.70 -15.53
C ARG A 305 27.16 10.94 -15.48
N ASP A 306 28.11 11.41 -16.25
CA ASP A 306 29.46 10.81 -16.29
C ASP A 306 30.11 10.86 -14.91
N GLY A 307 30.79 9.79 -14.52
CA GLY A 307 31.36 9.57 -13.20
C GLY A 307 30.38 8.97 -12.16
N VAL A 308 29.08 8.89 -12.49
CA VAL A 308 28.05 8.30 -11.61
C VAL A 308 27.48 7.02 -12.19
N TRP A 309 27.07 7.01 -13.45
CA TRP A 309 26.46 5.82 -14.06
C TRP A 309 27.36 4.58 -13.97
N GLN A 310 28.68 4.77 -14.02
CA GLN A 310 29.67 3.69 -13.89
C GLN A 310 29.63 2.97 -12.54
N GLN A 311 28.98 3.55 -11.53
CA GLN A 311 28.82 2.90 -10.22
C GLN A 311 27.74 1.80 -10.28
N PHE A 312 26.76 1.93 -11.15
CA PHE A 312 25.57 1.07 -11.20
C PHE A 312 25.52 0.17 -12.43
N PHE A 313 25.98 0.66 -13.60
CA PHE A 313 25.77 0.03 -14.87
C PHE A 313 27.08 -0.44 -15.52
N THR A 314 26.99 -1.48 -16.36
CA THR A 314 28.09 -1.97 -17.20
C THR A 314 28.33 -1.08 -18.41
N GLU A 315 27.28 -0.42 -18.90
CA GLU A 315 27.30 0.58 -19.97
C GLU A 315 26.26 1.67 -19.67
N LYS A 316 26.44 2.87 -20.24
CA LYS A 316 25.53 3.99 -20.01
C LYS A 316 24.18 3.74 -20.67
N PRO A 317 23.09 3.60 -19.89
CA PRO A 317 21.76 3.43 -20.47
C PRO A 317 21.30 4.69 -21.23
N ALA A 318 20.53 4.50 -22.31
CA ALA A 318 19.81 5.60 -22.92
C ALA A 318 18.68 6.09 -21.99
N ILE A 319 18.41 7.40 -21.99
CA ILE A 319 17.33 7.99 -21.20
C ILE A 319 15.96 7.43 -21.60
N LEU A 320 15.06 7.31 -20.64
CA LEU A 320 13.65 7.06 -20.89
C LEU A 320 12.96 8.40 -21.12
N THR A 321 12.64 8.71 -22.38
CA THR A 321 12.09 10.02 -22.77
C THR A 321 10.66 10.22 -22.24
N ARG A 322 10.20 11.47 -22.14
CA ARG A 322 8.81 11.78 -21.74
C ARG A 322 7.79 11.18 -22.71
N GLU A 323 8.10 11.10 -23.99
CA GLU A 323 7.25 10.48 -25.00
C GLU A 323 7.13 8.97 -24.75
N GLU A 324 8.26 8.27 -24.59
CA GLU A 324 8.27 6.84 -24.27
C GLU A 324 7.50 6.53 -22.97
N LYS A 325 7.66 7.35 -21.93
CA LYS A 325 6.90 7.22 -20.66
C LYS A 325 5.40 7.33 -20.91
N ARG A 326 4.98 8.39 -21.61
CA ARG A 326 3.56 8.62 -21.92
C ARG A 326 2.96 7.48 -22.73
N ASP A 327 3.67 7.03 -23.77
CA ASP A 327 3.20 5.98 -24.67
C ASP A 327 3.13 4.63 -23.98
N TRP A 328 4.03 4.35 -23.03
CA TRP A 328 3.94 3.16 -22.18
C TRP A 328 2.79 3.23 -21.19
N ILE A 329 2.60 4.37 -20.51
CA ILE A 329 1.49 4.57 -19.57
C ILE A 329 0.13 4.43 -20.28
N ALA A 330 0.01 4.94 -21.50
CA ALA A 330 -1.22 4.83 -22.29
C ALA A 330 -1.61 3.38 -22.65
N GLN A 331 -0.70 2.41 -22.55
CA GLN A 331 -0.99 0.98 -22.75
C GLN A 331 -1.57 0.32 -21.49
N ASN A 332 -1.54 0.99 -20.35
CA ASN A 332 -2.15 0.45 -19.13
C ASN A 332 -3.68 0.48 -19.23
N THR A 333 -4.34 -0.51 -18.68
CA THR A 333 -5.80 -0.66 -18.71
C THR A 333 -6.34 -1.13 -17.37
N ASN A 334 -7.64 -0.99 -17.16
CA ASN A 334 -8.34 -1.45 -15.97
C ASN A 334 -7.80 -0.89 -14.66
N VAL A 335 -7.32 0.35 -14.67
CA VAL A 335 -6.87 1.02 -13.45
C VAL A 335 -8.08 1.59 -12.71
N ALA A 336 -8.21 1.24 -11.44
CA ALA A 336 -9.23 1.72 -10.53
C ALA A 336 -8.66 2.81 -9.61
N LEU A 337 -9.48 3.78 -9.24
CA LEU A 337 -9.13 4.89 -8.35
C LEU A 337 -10.17 5.07 -7.26
N GLY A 338 -9.75 4.97 -6.00
CA GLY A 338 -10.56 5.34 -4.83
C GLY A 338 -10.12 6.68 -4.24
N SER A 339 -11.07 7.42 -3.66
CA SER A 339 -10.82 8.63 -2.88
C SER A 339 -11.55 8.55 -1.53
N ASP A 340 -10.89 8.98 -0.45
CA ASP A 340 -11.47 8.96 0.91
C ASP A 340 -12.56 10.00 1.13
N ALA A 341 -12.75 10.93 0.18
CA ALA A 341 -13.84 11.90 0.13
C ALA A 341 -14.12 12.32 -1.32
N PHE A 342 -15.01 13.29 -1.53
CA PHE A 342 -15.36 13.77 -2.86
C PHE A 342 -14.16 14.44 -3.57
N PHE A 343 -14.16 14.38 -4.89
CA PHE A 343 -13.30 15.23 -5.72
C PHE A 343 -13.91 16.62 -5.87
N PRO A 344 -13.17 17.69 -5.51
CA PRO A 344 -13.73 19.05 -5.59
C PRO A 344 -13.88 19.59 -7.01
N PHE A 345 -13.04 19.11 -7.95
CA PHE A 345 -13.00 19.61 -9.34
C PHE A 345 -12.57 18.50 -10.31
N GLY A 346 -12.89 18.67 -11.58
CA GLY A 346 -12.54 17.75 -12.67
C GLY A 346 -11.03 17.62 -12.95
N ASP A 347 -10.18 18.53 -12.43
CA ASP A 347 -8.72 18.43 -12.56
C ASP A 347 -8.15 17.15 -11.94
N ASN A 348 -8.82 16.60 -10.91
CA ASN A 348 -8.48 15.30 -10.33
C ASN A 348 -8.72 14.18 -11.35
N ILE A 349 -9.81 14.26 -12.11
CA ILE A 349 -10.14 13.28 -13.16
C ILE A 349 -9.17 13.40 -14.34
N GLU A 350 -8.82 14.65 -14.74
CA GLU A 350 -7.79 14.90 -15.76
C GLU A 350 -6.44 14.26 -15.35
N ARG A 351 -6.07 14.36 -14.08
CA ARG A 351 -4.87 13.70 -13.57
C ARG A 351 -4.99 12.17 -13.57
N ALA A 352 -6.14 11.64 -13.15
CA ALA A 352 -6.40 10.21 -13.10
C ALA A 352 -6.36 9.59 -14.51
N HIS A 353 -6.98 10.26 -15.49
CA HIS A 353 -6.95 9.81 -16.89
C HIS A 353 -5.52 9.66 -17.44
N LYS A 354 -4.59 10.55 -17.08
CA LYS A 354 -3.17 10.44 -17.48
C LYS A 354 -2.46 9.20 -16.96
N SER A 355 -2.99 8.57 -15.93
CA SER A 355 -2.54 7.29 -15.38
C SER A 355 -3.44 6.12 -15.80
N SER A 356 -4.21 6.28 -16.88
CA SER A 356 -5.08 5.26 -17.51
C SER A 356 -6.20 4.75 -16.58
N VAL A 357 -6.71 5.59 -15.68
CA VAL A 357 -7.86 5.25 -14.83
C VAL A 357 -9.12 5.12 -15.69
N GLN A 358 -9.87 4.03 -15.49
CA GLN A 358 -11.13 3.74 -16.15
C GLN A 358 -12.29 3.61 -15.16
N TYR A 359 -12.02 3.40 -13.88
CA TYR A 359 -13.02 3.19 -12.84
C TYR A 359 -12.72 4.04 -11.62
N ILE A 360 -13.73 4.71 -11.08
CA ILE A 360 -13.59 5.58 -9.91
C ILE A 360 -14.66 5.25 -8.87
N ALA A 361 -14.29 5.29 -7.58
CA ALA A 361 -15.21 5.33 -6.46
C ALA A 361 -14.84 6.49 -5.52
N GLN A 362 -15.80 7.34 -5.22
CA GLN A 362 -15.64 8.50 -4.34
C GLN A 362 -16.96 8.83 -3.63
N ALA A 363 -16.90 9.64 -2.57
CA ALA A 363 -18.08 9.90 -1.74
C ALA A 363 -19.22 10.63 -2.47
N GLY A 364 -18.93 11.55 -3.41
CA GLY A 364 -19.90 12.49 -3.94
C GLY A 364 -20.25 13.59 -2.94
N GLY A 365 -21.11 14.53 -3.32
CA GLY A 365 -21.61 15.62 -2.47
C GLY A 365 -20.79 16.91 -2.55
N SER A 366 -19.95 17.07 -3.59
CA SER A 366 -19.32 18.35 -3.91
C SER A 366 -20.31 19.27 -4.62
N ILE A 367 -20.20 20.57 -4.38
CA ILE A 367 -20.94 21.61 -5.14
C ILE A 367 -20.61 21.54 -6.65
N ARG A 368 -19.46 20.97 -7.01
CA ARG A 368 -18.97 20.82 -8.38
C ARG A 368 -18.99 19.38 -8.86
N ASP A 369 -19.87 18.52 -8.34
CA ASP A 369 -20.05 17.16 -8.85
C ASP A 369 -20.41 17.13 -10.34
N ASP A 370 -21.14 18.13 -10.84
CA ASP A 370 -21.43 18.34 -12.26
C ASP A 370 -20.16 18.36 -13.13
N ASN A 371 -19.16 19.15 -12.72
CA ASN A 371 -17.89 19.26 -13.43
C ASN A 371 -17.06 17.96 -13.35
N VAL A 372 -17.11 17.26 -12.22
CA VAL A 372 -16.43 15.96 -12.05
C VAL A 372 -17.04 14.91 -12.94
N ILE A 373 -18.39 14.82 -12.98
CA ILE A 373 -19.15 13.90 -13.84
C ILE A 373 -18.85 14.17 -15.33
N GLU A 374 -18.95 15.43 -15.75
CA GLU A 374 -18.66 15.85 -17.13
C GLU A 374 -17.25 15.45 -17.57
N THR A 375 -16.27 15.61 -16.68
CA THR A 375 -14.88 15.22 -16.96
C THR A 375 -14.72 13.70 -17.06
N CYS A 376 -15.41 12.92 -16.22
CA CYS A 376 -15.45 11.46 -16.35
C CYS A 376 -16.08 11.04 -17.69
N ASP A 377 -17.19 11.65 -18.07
CA ASP A 377 -17.91 11.39 -19.32
C ASP A 377 -17.08 11.71 -20.56
N LYS A 378 -16.23 12.72 -20.50
CA LYS A 378 -15.28 13.09 -21.56
C LYS A 378 -14.32 11.94 -21.88
N TYR A 379 -13.93 11.15 -20.87
CA TYR A 379 -12.94 10.08 -20.97
C TYR A 379 -13.55 8.68 -20.86
N ASP A 380 -14.88 8.57 -20.91
CA ASP A 380 -15.63 7.30 -20.77
C ASP A 380 -15.31 6.54 -19.47
N ILE A 381 -15.01 7.26 -18.40
CA ILE A 381 -14.71 6.71 -17.07
C ILE A 381 -16.03 6.41 -16.35
N ALA A 382 -16.18 5.17 -15.83
CA ALA A 382 -17.28 4.83 -14.94
C ALA A 382 -16.95 5.27 -13.50
N MET A 383 -17.82 6.09 -12.90
CA MET A 383 -17.63 6.60 -11.54
C MET A 383 -18.86 6.30 -10.67
N ALA A 384 -18.64 5.72 -9.50
CA ALA A 384 -19.64 5.50 -8.47
C ALA A 384 -19.52 6.55 -7.35
N PHE A 385 -20.67 7.03 -6.88
CA PHE A 385 -20.81 7.78 -5.63
C PHE A 385 -21.17 6.81 -4.51
N THR A 386 -20.22 6.64 -3.59
CA THR A 386 -20.36 5.70 -2.47
C THR A 386 -21.17 6.28 -1.32
N HIS A 387 -21.33 7.60 -1.26
CA HIS A 387 -21.93 8.34 -0.14
C HIS A 387 -21.22 8.08 1.21
N VAL A 388 -20.02 7.54 1.18
CA VAL A 388 -19.21 7.22 2.36
C VAL A 388 -17.91 8.04 2.34
N ARG A 389 -17.68 8.79 3.43
CA ARG A 389 -16.41 9.46 3.69
C ARG A 389 -15.55 8.59 4.61
N LEU A 390 -14.28 8.43 4.24
CA LEU A 390 -13.32 7.53 4.91
C LEU A 390 -12.16 8.30 5.56
N PHE A 391 -12.40 9.48 6.12
CA PHE A 391 -11.34 10.24 6.78
C PHE A 391 -10.72 9.45 7.94
N HIS A 392 -9.40 9.44 7.97
CA HIS A 392 -8.58 8.81 8.99
C HIS A 392 -7.54 9.81 9.50
N HIS A 393 -7.55 10.09 10.81
CA HIS A 393 -6.67 11.06 11.45
C HIS A 393 -6.05 10.53 12.74
#